data_24e87e07da15157adc93099613b1e496
#
_entry.id   24e87e07da15157adc93099613b1e496
#
_cell.length_a   1.000
_cell.length_b   1.000
_cell.length_c   1.000
_cell.angle_alpha   90.00
_cell.angle_beta   90.00
_cell.angle_gamma   90.00
#
_symmetry.space_group_name_H-M   'P 1'
#
loop_
_entity.id
_entity.type
_entity.pdbx_description
1 polymer ?
#
loop_
_entity_poly.entity_id
_entity_poly.type
_entity_poly.pdbx_seq_one_letter_code
_entity_poly.pdbx_strand_id
1 'polypeptide(L)'
;MSLSPEQRREYRAIAHNLKPVIIVGDKGLTENLQEELERALNDHELIKIKVASQDRETRQEAINALCESSGAEIVQTIGKIAVIMRRAKKPNPKLSNLLRHKH
;
A
#
# COMPACT_ATOMS: atom_id res chain seq x y z
N MET A 1 -7.59 -6.62 -11.26
CA MET A 1 -7.37 -8.06 -11.16
C MET A 1 -7.06 -8.45 -9.72
N SER A 2 -7.80 -9.40 -9.18
CA SER A 2 -7.61 -9.78 -7.79
C SER A 2 -6.35 -10.63 -7.59
N LEU A 3 -5.74 -10.44 -6.43
CA LEU A 3 -4.58 -11.25 -6.06
C LEU A 3 -5.03 -12.68 -5.71
N SER A 4 -4.25 -13.66 -6.13
CA SER A 4 -4.49 -15.03 -5.71
C SER A 4 -4.14 -15.19 -4.23
N PRO A 5 -4.65 -16.23 -3.54
CA PRO A 5 -4.26 -16.48 -2.16
C PRO A 5 -2.76 -16.69 -1.99
N GLU A 6 -2.09 -17.28 -2.98
CA GLU A 6 -0.65 -17.50 -2.95
C GLU A 6 0.11 -16.18 -3.05
N GLN A 7 -0.31 -15.31 -3.98
CA GLN A 7 0.30 -13.98 -4.13
C GLN A 7 0.10 -13.16 -2.87
N ARG A 8 -1.10 -13.21 -2.30
CA ARG A 8 -1.42 -12.47 -1.09
C ARG A 8 -0.54 -12.91 0.08
N ARG A 9 -0.32 -14.21 0.19
CA ARG A 9 0.56 -14.78 1.23
C ARG A 9 2.01 -14.32 1.04
N GLU A 10 2.50 -14.38 -0.19
CA GLU A 10 3.85 -13.94 -0.53
C GLU A 10 4.05 -12.46 -0.19
N TYR A 11 3.09 -11.62 -0.59
CA TYR A 11 3.20 -10.18 -0.36
C TYR A 11 3.10 -9.82 1.11
N ARG A 12 2.29 -10.54 1.88
CA ARG A 12 2.24 -10.34 3.33
C ARG A 12 3.59 -10.66 3.97
N ALA A 13 4.24 -11.71 3.52
CA ALA A 13 5.55 -12.08 4.03
C ALA A 13 6.59 -11.01 3.74
N ILE A 14 6.60 -10.48 2.52
CA ILE A 14 7.50 -9.38 2.16
C ILE A 14 7.21 -8.16 3.01
N ALA A 15 5.93 -7.81 3.14
CA ALA A 15 5.51 -6.60 3.85
C ALA A 15 5.81 -6.65 5.35
N HIS A 16 5.95 -7.85 5.90
CA HIS A 16 6.23 -8.00 7.32
C HIS A 16 7.47 -7.21 7.77
N ASN A 17 8.45 -7.10 6.88
CA ASN A 17 9.71 -6.39 7.16
C ASN A 17 9.72 -4.94 6.68
N LEU A 18 8.63 -4.48 6.06
CA LEU A 18 8.55 -3.12 5.57
C LEU A 18 8.08 -2.16 6.66
N LYS A 19 8.48 -0.90 6.54
CA LYS A 19 7.98 0.17 7.41
C LYS A 19 6.96 0.99 6.63
N PRO A 20 5.99 1.61 7.32
CA PRO A 20 5.03 2.49 6.63
C PRO A 20 5.75 3.63 5.93
N VAL A 21 5.43 3.84 4.64
CA VAL A 21 6.00 4.95 3.86
C VAL A 21 5.00 6.08 3.66
N ILE A 22 3.73 5.83 3.95
CA ILE A 22 2.65 6.81 3.85
C ILE A 22 1.91 6.82 5.20
N ILE A 23 1.64 8.02 5.71
CA ILE A 23 0.83 8.17 6.92
C ILE A 23 -0.37 9.05 6.56
N VAL A 24 -1.57 8.50 6.74
CA VAL A 24 -2.81 9.23 6.50
C VAL A 24 -3.26 9.86 7.81
N GLY A 25 -3.22 11.19 7.86
CA GLY A 25 -3.65 11.92 9.03
C GLY A 25 -5.12 12.28 9.01
N ASP A 26 -5.52 13.21 9.89
CA ASP A 26 -6.92 13.62 10.07
C ASP A 26 -7.53 14.26 8.82
N LYS A 27 -6.70 14.85 7.97
CA LYS A 27 -7.18 15.48 6.75
C LYS A 27 -7.53 14.48 5.66
N GLY A 28 -7.21 13.21 5.87
CA GLY A 28 -7.49 12.15 4.93
C GLY A 28 -6.70 12.26 3.64
N LEU A 29 -7.39 12.08 2.52
CA LEU A 29 -6.76 12.01 1.20
C LEU A 29 -6.63 13.39 0.57
N THR A 30 -5.47 14.03 0.80
CA THR A 30 -5.15 15.34 0.21
C THR A 30 -4.44 15.14 -1.12
N GLU A 31 -4.30 16.22 -1.92
CA GLU A 31 -3.56 16.16 -3.18
C GLU A 31 -2.10 15.75 -2.95
N ASN A 32 -1.47 16.32 -1.93
CA ASN A 32 -0.09 15.96 -1.60
C ASN A 32 0.04 14.50 -1.25
N LEU A 33 -0.92 13.98 -0.50
CA LEU A 33 -0.90 12.58 -0.12
C LEU A 33 -1.09 11.67 -1.33
N GLN A 34 -1.96 12.07 -2.26
CA GLN A 34 -2.16 11.31 -3.50
C GLN A 34 -0.89 11.28 -4.35
N GLU A 35 -0.18 12.41 -4.43
CA GLU A 35 1.08 12.47 -5.15
C GLU A 35 2.15 11.57 -4.51
N GLU A 36 2.23 11.60 -3.18
CA GLU A 36 3.15 10.72 -2.46
C GLU A 36 2.80 9.26 -2.67
N LEU A 37 1.50 8.94 -2.66
CA LEU A 37 1.02 7.58 -2.88
C LEU A 37 1.40 7.08 -4.28
N GLU A 38 1.17 7.91 -5.31
CA GLU A 38 1.52 7.55 -6.68
C GLU A 38 3.02 7.29 -6.82
N ARG A 39 3.83 8.15 -6.23
CA ARG A 39 5.28 7.98 -6.26
C ARG A 39 5.70 6.70 -5.55
N ALA A 40 5.16 6.47 -4.36
CA ALA A 40 5.51 5.29 -3.58
C ALA A 40 5.13 4.00 -4.31
N LEU A 41 3.96 3.96 -4.92
CA LEU A 41 3.51 2.78 -5.66
C LEU A 41 4.34 2.57 -6.94
N ASN A 42 4.70 3.65 -7.63
CA ASN A 42 5.54 3.54 -8.81
C ASN A 42 6.96 3.06 -8.47
N ASP A 43 7.49 3.53 -7.34
CA ASP A 43 8.85 3.17 -6.94
C ASP A 43 8.92 1.78 -6.29
N HIS A 44 7.96 1.47 -5.41
CA HIS A 44 8.06 0.30 -4.54
C HIS A 44 7.07 -0.81 -4.84
N GLU A 45 6.02 -0.55 -5.56
CA GLU A 45 4.93 -1.45 -5.94
C GLU A 45 4.15 -2.02 -4.76
N LEU A 46 4.82 -2.55 -3.76
CA LEU A 46 4.22 -3.07 -2.52
C LEU A 46 4.63 -2.15 -1.38
N ILE A 47 3.67 -1.53 -0.74
CA ILE A 47 3.96 -0.58 0.34
C ILE A 47 3.06 -0.84 1.55
N LYS A 48 3.52 -0.33 2.68
CA LYS A 48 2.76 -0.33 3.92
C LYS A 48 2.35 1.11 4.21
N ILE A 49 1.09 1.30 4.58
CA ILE A 49 0.58 2.62 4.97
C ILE A 49 0.01 2.56 6.38
N LYS A 50 0.01 3.69 7.05
CA LYS A 50 -0.58 3.82 8.38
C LYS A 50 -1.68 4.86 8.33
N VAL A 51 -2.86 4.51 8.86
CA VAL A 51 -3.99 5.44 8.96
C VAL A 51 -4.16 5.80 10.44
N ALA A 52 -3.98 7.07 10.77
CA ALA A 52 -3.89 7.52 12.15
C ALA A 52 -5.21 7.59 12.91
N SER A 53 -6.34 7.36 12.28
CA SER A 53 -7.63 7.42 12.93
C SER A 53 -7.82 6.27 13.93
N GLN A 54 -8.47 6.56 15.07
CA GLN A 54 -8.82 5.54 16.04
C GLN A 54 -10.06 4.75 15.61
N ASP A 55 -10.89 5.33 14.75
CA ASP A 55 -12.13 4.71 14.31
C ASP A 55 -11.89 3.73 13.17
N ARG A 56 -12.29 2.48 13.38
CA ARG A 56 -12.09 1.41 12.41
C ARG A 56 -12.79 1.69 11.08
N GLU A 57 -14.02 2.20 11.12
CA GLU A 57 -14.77 2.49 9.90
C GLU A 57 -14.10 3.61 9.11
N THR A 58 -13.64 4.65 9.80
CA THR A 58 -12.93 5.76 9.15
C THR A 58 -11.65 5.27 8.50
N ARG A 59 -10.90 4.38 9.20
CA ARG A 59 -9.69 3.79 8.61
C ARG A 59 -10.00 3.01 7.35
N GLN A 60 -11.04 2.18 7.39
CA GLN A 60 -11.40 1.36 6.24
C GLN A 60 -11.85 2.21 5.06
N GLU A 61 -12.61 3.26 5.30
CA GLU A 61 -13.03 4.19 4.27
C GLU A 61 -11.84 4.88 3.61
N ALA A 62 -10.86 5.30 4.42
CA ALA A 62 -9.66 5.94 3.91
C ALA A 62 -8.86 4.98 3.02
N ILE A 63 -8.69 3.74 3.48
CA ILE A 63 -7.97 2.73 2.73
C ILE A 63 -8.67 2.44 1.40
N ASN A 64 -9.99 2.28 1.44
CA ASN A 64 -10.78 2.04 0.23
C ASN A 64 -10.64 3.19 -0.76
N ALA A 65 -10.69 4.44 -0.27
CA ALA A 65 -10.55 5.62 -1.13
C ALA A 65 -9.17 5.68 -1.76
N LEU A 66 -8.12 5.38 -1.00
CA LEU A 66 -6.76 5.34 -1.52
C LEU A 66 -6.60 4.30 -2.62
N CYS A 67 -7.14 3.12 -2.41
CA CYS A 67 -7.05 2.04 -3.39
C CYS A 67 -7.86 2.36 -4.64
N GLU A 68 -9.05 2.93 -4.47
CA GLU A 68 -9.89 3.31 -5.60
C GLU A 68 -9.22 4.37 -6.46
N SER A 69 -8.65 5.40 -5.83
CA SER A 69 -8.04 6.50 -6.58
C SER A 69 -6.74 6.10 -7.27
N SER A 70 -6.01 5.14 -6.72
CA SER A 70 -4.69 4.75 -7.24
C SER A 70 -4.71 3.47 -8.07
N GLY A 71 -5.78 2.70 -7.99
CA GLY A 71 -5.84 1.38 -8.61
C GLY A 71 -5.08 0.31 -7.85
N ALA A 72 -4.66 0.60 -6.63
CA ALA A 72 -3.96 -0.38 -5.80
C ALA A 72 -4.93 -1.41 -5.23
N GLU A 73 -4.40 -2.58 -4.90
CA GLU A 73 -5.17 -3.64 -4.25
C GLU A 73 -4.73 -3.79 -2.80
N ILE A 74 -5.68 -4.12 -1.94
CA ILE A 74 -5.40 -4.36 -0.53
C ILE A 74 -4.86 -5.77 -0.37
N VAL A 75 -3.68 -5.89 0.22
CA VAL A 75 -3.08 -7.18 0.54
C VAL A 75 -3.51 -7.61 1.94
N GLN A 76 -3.45 -6.70 2.90
CA GLN A 76 -3.75 -7.01 4.30
C GLN A 76 -4.06 -5.72 5.07
N THR A 77 -4.92 -5.81 6.08
CA THR A 77 -5.13 -4.73 7.02
C THR A 77 -4.98 -5.27 8.44
N ILE A 78 -4.18 -4.60 9.26
CA ILE A 78 -3.99 -4.97 10.67
C ILE A 78 -4.01 -3.68 11.49
N GLY A 79 -5.05 -3.48 12.30
CA GLY A 79 -5.17 -2.28 13.12
C GLY A 79 -5.12 -1.03 12.25
N LYS A 80 -4.14 -0.17 12.52
CA LYS A 80 -3.96 1.09 11.78
C LYS A 80 -3.11 0.92 10.52
N ILE A 81 -2.59 -0.28 10.27
CA ILE A 81 -1.69 -0.55 9.16
C ILE A 81 -2.43 -1.22 8.02
N ALA A 82 -2.15 -0.81 6.80
CA ALA A 82 -2.63 -1.51 5.60
C ALA A 82 -1.45 -1.77 4.67
N VAL A 83 -1.47 -2.93 4.05
CA VAL A 83 -0.51 -3.29 3.01
C VAL A 83 -1.25 -3.25 1.69
N ILE A 84 -0.76 -2.46 0.76
CA ILE A 84 -1.36 -2.31 -0.56
C ILE A 84 -0.31 -2.49 -1.63
N MET A 85 -0.73 -2.84 -2.84
CA MET A 85 0.20 -3.04 -3.93
C MET A 85 -0.41 -2.60 -5.26
N ARG A 86 0.45 -2.18 -6.17
CA ARG A 86 0.11 -1.89 -7.56
C ARG A 86 1.37 -2.07 -8.39
N ARG A 87 1.26 -2.84 -9.46
CA ARG A 87 2.43 -3.05 -10.34
C ARG A 87 2.72 -1.79 -11.14
N ALA A 88 3.98 -1.41 -11.19
CA ALA A 88 4.42 -0.26 -11.96
C ALA A 88 4.60 -0.64 -13.42
N LYS A 89 4.41 0.33 -14.32
CA LYS A 89 4.63 0.10 -15.76
C LYS A 89 6.10 -0.18 -16.06
N LYS A 90 6.98 0.53 -15.37
CA LYS A 90 8.43 0.34 -15.49
C LYS A 90 9.02 0.14 -14.10
N PRO A 91 8.94 -1.08 -13.56
CA PRO A 91 9.42 -1.35 -12.22
C PRO A 91 10.91 -1.06 -12.07
N ASN A 92 11.28 -0.45 -10.96
CA ASN A 92 12.69 -0.20 -10.64
C ASN A 92 13.21 -1.33 -9.77
N PRO A 93 14.10 -2.20 -10.28
CA PRO A 93 14.59 -3.34 -9.51
C PRO A 93 15.28 -2.98 -8.21
N LYS A 94 15.80 -1.75 -8.12
CA LYS A 94 16.48 -1.29 -6.90
C LYS A 94 15.52 -0.83 -5.82
N LEU A 95 14.31 -0.41 -6.21
CA LEU A 95 13.33 0.16 -5.29
C LEU A 95 12.10 -0.71 -5.09
N SER A 96 11.71 -1.51 -6.09
CA SER A 96 10.51 -2.33 -6.00
C SER A 96 10.64 -3.40 -4.94
N ASN A 97 9.71 -3.39 -3.99
CA ASN A 97 9.67 -4.41 -2.95
C ASN A 97 9.29 -5.79 -3.49
N LEU A 98 8.61 -5.83 -4.64
CA LEU A 98 8.28 -7.10 -5.28
C LEU A 98 9.51 -7.72 -5.96
N LEU A 99 10.29 -6.91 -6.65
CA LEU A 99 11.47 -7.38 -7.37
C LEU A 99 12.66 -7.67 -6.45
N ARG A 100 12.84 -6.83 -5.42
CA ARG A 100 13.96 -6.98 -4.48
C ARG A 100 13.88 -8.26 -3.65
N HIS A 101 12.67 -8.77 -3.44
CA HIS A 101 12.44 -9.96 -2.63
C HIS A 101 12.10 -11.19 -3.48
N LYS A 102 12.31 -11.11 -4.77
CA LYS A 102 12.08 -12.22 -5.67
C LYS A 102 13.33 -13.07 -5.78
N HIS A 103 13.14 -14.36 -5.61
CA HIS A 103 14.23 -15.33 -5.66
C HIS A 103 14.21 -16.15 -6.93
#